data_0ea62694c5fc60090f62c8b46b25c6a3
#
_entry.id   0ea62694c5fc60090f62c8b46b25c6a3
#
_cell.length_a   1.000
_cell.length_b   1.000
_cell.length_c   1.000
_cell.angle_alpha   90.00
_cell.angle_beta   90.00
_cell.angle_gamma   90.00
#
_symmetry.space_group_name_H-M   'P 1'
#
loop_
_entity.id
_entity.type
_entity.pdbx_description
1 polymer ?
#
loop_
_entity_poly.entity_id
_entity_poly.type
_entity_poly.pdbx_seq_one_letter_code
_entity_poly.pdbx_strand_id
1 'polypeptide(L)'
;MTEAFDLDKMLGWAKDLYDMGMKRPGTAAGAHAEAYLLGALKGMGLPRVWAEDVPFTGWFHDHVMLTVEGAGGTRGFSPQPITYGAFTPPSGVTGRIMDAGGGTDEDFAGEDFTGAVALVTYAHGELPYDMMRKIAHYVHDPDGTLAGESQIMSWLVEEERRAYDAAAAAGSVGIISVFPFDITPYLCYDGTNPFTGRMGSIPGVGLKKSDGEALKNLLDRGKAQATLTLTGHTRSAVTRNIIGLVPGESERILQIACHHDSMWSGATEDAAGVAAVLALAKKYSAAKPKLTLAFVLDAAECLVVIGSRAYIERHKDDMIKNFVADLHIEHFAREYVMDASCALVPTGDVQPRGLFVTDTGPLVEIAKDAVVTHNLKRTTLLPTDTALGVPTDASAYNRAGLPVVSFISAPVYWNAAEDTWDKIATDEIIPTTKAYDQMIQAIMDRDPDDIRTPGPPQKGYILT
;
A
#
# COMPACT_ATOMS: atom_id res chain seq x y z
N MET A 1 -12.19 22.35 -27.96
CA MET A 1 -11.18 22.29 -26.87
C MET A 1 -10.86 20.82 -26.69
N THR A 2 -9.64 20.41 -27.03
CA THR A 2 -9.17 19.04 -26.70
C THR A 2 -9.29 18.87 -25.18
N GLU A 3 -9.91 17.79 -24.73
CA GLU A 3 -9.94 17.47 -23.30
C GLU A 3 -8.52 17.49 -22.74
N ALA A 4 -8.37 18.11 -21.56
CA ALA A 4 -7.05 18.31 -20.96
C ALA A 4 -6.38 16.94 -20.58
N PHE A 5 -7.20 15.90 -20.41
CA PHE A 5 -6.78 14.54 -20.09
C PHE A 5 -7.48 13.55 -21.02
N ASP A 6 -6.74 12.55 -21.49
CA ASP A 6 -7.18 11.51 -22.42
C ASP A 6 -7.29 10.17 -21.64
N LEU A 7 -8.52 9.74 -21.38
CA LEU A 7 -8.80 8.52 -20.61
C LEU A 7 -8.20 7.27 -21.25
N ASP A 8 -8.36 7.12 -22.57
CA ASP A 8 -7.86 5.93 -23.28
C ASP A 8 -6.34 5.79 -23.15
N LYS A 9 -5.66 6.93 -23.22
CA LYS A 9 -4.20 6.98 -23.02
C LYS A 9 -3.80 6.66 -21.58
N MET A 10 -4.52 7.18 -20.60
CA MET A 10 -4.29 6.90 -19.18
C MET A 10 -4.52 5.42 -18.89
N LEU A 11 -5.62 4.85 -19.38
CA LEU A 11 -5.90 3.42 -19.28
C LEU A 11 -4.84 2.56 -20.01
N GLY A 12 -4.28 3.06 -21.12
CA GLY A 12 -3.17 2.43 -21.81
C GLY A 12 -1.94 2.31 -20.91
N TRP A 13 -1.51 3.39 -20.25
CA TRP A 13 -0.38 3.35 -19.31
C TRP A 13 -0.64 2.43 -18.12
N ALA A 14 -1.84 2.52 -17.53
CA ALA A 14 -2.22 1.62 -16.43
C ALA A 14 -2.22 0.15 -16.87
N LYS A 15 -2.72 -0.14 -18.09
CA LYS A 15 -2.76 -1.49 -18.63
C LYS A 15 -1.37 -2.06 -18.90
N ASP A 16 -0.47 -1.25 -19.46
CA ASP A 16 0.92 -1.65 -19.69
C ASP A 16 1.59 -2.06 -18.36
N LEU A 17 1.39 -1.28 -17.28
CA LEU A 17 1.92 -1.61 -15.95
C LEU A 17 1.26 -2.85 -15.36
N TYR A 18 -0.07 -2.96 -15.44
CA TYR A 18 -0.81 -4.13 -14.96
C TYR A 18 -0.34 -5.42 -15.64
N ASP A 19 -0.12 -5.39 -16.96
CA ASP A 19 0.29 -6.55 -17.75
C ASP A 19 1.74 -7.00 -17.49
N MET A 20 2.57 -6.15 -16.85
CA MET A 20 3.89 -6.56 -16.36
C MET A 20 3.81 -7.51 -15.17
N GLY A 21 2.64 -7.67 -14.55
CA GLY A 21 2.42 -8.57 -13.42
C GLY A 21 3.01 -8.03 -12.12
N MET A 22 3.60 -8.92 -11.32
CA MET A 22 4.17 -8.60 -10.00
C MET A 22 5.43 -7.74 -10.12
N LYS A 23 5.26 -6.42 -10.00
CA LYS A 23 6.33 -5.42 -10.11
C LYS A 23 7.08 -5.25 -8.78
N ARG A 24 7.46 -6.36 -8.15
CA ARG A 24 8.13 -6.35 -6.85
C ARG A 24 9.51 -5.69 -6.93
N PRO A 25 9.90 -4.92 -5.91
CA PRO A 25 11.22 -4.30 -5.83
C PRO A 25 12.35 -5.31 -6.00
N GLY A 26 13.38 -4.95 -6.79
CA GLY A 26 14.55 -5.77 -7.02
C GLY A 26 14.35 -7.00 -7.91
N THR A 27 13.18 -7.15 -8.53
CA THR A 27 12.88 -8.20 -9.53
C THR A 27 13.05 -7.70 -10.97
N ALA A 28 13.06 -8.62 -11.92
CA ALA A 28 13.12 -8.26 -13.35
C ALA A 28 11.87 -7.49 -13.80
N ALA A 29 10.68 -7.84 -13.30
CA ALA A 29 9.44 -7.15 -13.61
C ALA A 29 9.42 -5.72 -13.01
N GLY A 30 9.88 -5.55 -11.75
CA GLY A 30 10.06 -4.21 -11.15
C GLY A 30 11.03 -3.35 -11.95
N ALA A 31 12.21 -3.89 -12.32
CA ALA A 31 13.17 -3.16 -13.15
C ALA A 31 12.63 -2.82 -14.55
N HIS A 32 11.75 -3.65 -15.12
CA HIS A 32 11.07 -3.36 -16.38
C HIS A 32 10.08 -2.19 -16.23
N ALA A 33 9.28 -2.18 -15.15
CA ALA A 33 8.38 -1.07 -14.86
C ALA A 33 9.15 0.25 -14.64
N GLU A 34 10.25 0.24 -13.89
CA GLU A 34 11.14 1.38 -13.70
C GLU A 34 11.66 1.93 -15.05
N ALA A 35 12.14 1.05 -15.93
CA ALA A 35 12.64 1.43 -17.26
C ALA A 35 11.53 2.00 -18.16
N TYR A 36 10.33 1.41 -18.12
CA TYR A 36 9.15 1.89 -18.84
C TYR A 36 8.76 3.30 -18.38
N LEU A 37 8.66 3.54 -17.07
CA LEU A 37 8.27 4.83 -16.51
C LEU A 37 9.31 5.91 -16.78
N LEU A 38 10.60 5.59 -16.66
CA LEU A 38 11.68 6.48 -17.03
C LEU A 38 11.60 6.86 -18.52
N GLY A 39 11.31 5.89 -19.39
CA GLY A 39 11.10 6.09 -20.82
C GLY A 39 9.87 6.94 -21.12
N ALA A 40 8.76 6.70 -20.41
CA ALA A 40 7.51 7.45 -20.56
C ALA A 40 7.71 8.95 -20.24
N LEU A 41 8.28 9.27 -19.07
CA LEU A 41 8.55 10.66 -18.69
C LEU A 41 9.52 11.36 -19.67
N LYS A 42 10.58 10.69 -20.12
CA LYS A 42 11.49 11.21 -21.17
C LYS A 42 10.76 11.46 -22.48
N GLY A 43 9.92 10.50 -22.91
CA GLY A 43 9.13 10.60 -24.13
C GLY A 43 8.07 11.71 -24.10
N MET A 44 7.65 12.14 -22.91
CA MET A 44 6.76 13.30 -22.74
C MET A 44 7.46 14.64 -22.93
N GLY A 45 8.80 14.66 -22.97
CA GLY A 45 9.58 15.87 -23.16
C GLY A 45 9.78 16.69 -21.89
N LEU A 46 9.72 16.08 -20.70
CA LEU A 46 10.06 16.80 -19.46
C LEU A 46 11.52 17.27 -19.51
N PRO A 47 11.82 18.49 -19.04
CA PRO A 47 13.16 19.06 -19.13
C PRO A 47 14.24 18.29 -18.37
N ARG A 48 13.90 17.65 -17.27
CA ARG A 48 14.80 16.82 -16.46
C ARG A 48 14.09 15.53 -16.05
N VAL A 49 14.68 14.38 -16.37
CA VAL A 49 14.16 13.05 -15.98
C VAL A 49 15.33 12.16 -15.61
N TRP A 50 15.28 11.57 -14.43
CA TRP A 50 16.31 10.63 -13.96
C TRP A 50 15.71 9.54 -13.08
N ALA A 51 16.51 8.54 -12.77
CA ALA A 51 16.20 7.49 -11.81
C ALA A 51 17.20 7.55 -10.66
N GLU A 52 16.76 7.18 -9.46
CA GLU A 52 17.59 7.16 -8.25
C GLU A 52 17.58 5.77 -7.63
N ASP A 53 18.76 5.20 -7.50
CA ASP A 53 18.92 3.89 -6.86
C ASP A 53 18.55 3.94 -5.38
N VAL A 54 17.74 2.98 -4.97
CA VAL A 54 17.30 2.73 -3.59
C VAL A 54 17.80 1.32 -3.22
N PRO A 55 18.95 1.22 -2.52
CA PRO A 55 19.47 -0.07 -2.10
C PRO A 55 18.69 -0.60 -0.90
N PHE A 56 18.47 -1.93 -0.89
CA PHE A 56 17.80 -2.61 0.22
C PHE A 56 18.24 -4.07 0.32
N THR A 57 17.87 -4.73 1.42
CA THR A 57 18.01 -6.18 1.54
C THR A 57 16.76 -6.86 0.99
N GLY A 58 16.88 -7.45 -0.20
CA GLY A 58 15.79 -8.18 -0.83
C GLY A 58 15.63 -9.59 -0.25
N TRP A 59 14.40 -10.01 -0.10
CA TRP A 59 14.00 -11.35 0.30
C TRP A 59 13.23 -12.02 -0.85
N PHE A 60 13.73 -13.16 -1.32
CA PHE A 60 13.19 -13.83 -2.51
C PHE A 60 12.97 -15.31 -2.19
N HIS A 61 11.73 -15.78 -2.30
CA HIS A 61 11.41 -17.19 -2.16
C HIS A 61 11.44 -17.90 -3.53
N ASP A 62 11.89 -19.14 -3.50
CA ASP A 62 11.91 -20.02 -4.67
C ASP A 62 10.70 -20.97 -4.65
N HIS A 63 10.34 -21.45 -3.46
CA HIS A 63 9.24 -22.40 -3.28
C HIS A 63 8.57 -22.24 -1.93
N VAL A 64 7.24 -22.31 -1.92
CA VAL A 64 6.43 -22.34 -0.69
C VAL A 64 5.37 -23.44 -0.79
N MET A 65 5.25 -24.23 0.26
CA MET A 65 4.26 -25.31 0.36
C MET A 65 3.92 -25.58 1.83
N LEU A 66 2.68 -25.92 2.08
CA LEU A 66 2.22 -26.45 3.34
C LEU A 66 1.59 -27.83 3.09
N THR A 67 2.10 -28.86 3.75
CA THR A 67 1.54 -30.23 3.74
C THR A 67 1.08 -30.56 5.14
N VAL A 68 -0.15 -31.07 5.26
CA VAL A 68 -0.75 -31.46 6.54
C VAL A 68 -1.10 -32.93 6.52
N GLU A 69 -0.60 -33.67 7.50
CA GLU A 69 -0.85 -35.10 7.72
C GLU A 69 -1.68 -35.29 8.99
N GLY A 70 -2.79 -36.00 8.88
CA GLY A 70 -3.69 -36.25 10.00
C GLY A 70 -4.55 -37.51 9.80
N ALA A 71 -5.54 -37.69 10.64
CA ALA A 71 -6.43 -38.89 10.62
C ALA A 71 -7.18 -39.06 9.27
N GLY A 72 -7.29 -37.99 8.46
CA GLY A 72 -7.91 -38.03 7.13
C GLY A 72 -6.95 -38.28 5.97
N GLY A 73 -5.67 -38.52 6.22
CA GLY A 73 -4.61 -38.64 5.22
C GLY A 73 -3.78 -37.36 5.08
N THR A 74 -3.10 -37.23 3.95
CA THR A 74 -2.24 -36.08 3.63
C THR A 74 -2.97 -35.09 2.71
N ARG A 75 -2.90 -33.79 3.04
CA ARG A 75 -3.41 -32.68 2.21
C ARG A 75 -2.36 -31.60 2.00
N GLY A 76 -2.18 -31.17 0.76
CA GLY A 76 -1.38 -30.03 0.39
C GLY A 76 -2.22 -28.75 0.31
N PHE A 77 -1.59 -27.62 0.66
CA PHE A 77 -2.13 -26.27 0.51
C PHE A 77 -1.12 -25.42 -0.29
N SER A 78 -1.60 -24.43 -1.00
CA SER A 78 -0.78 -23.44 -1.72
C SER A 78 -0.80 -22.10 -0.98
N PRO A 79 -0.02 -21.96 0.10
CA PRO A 79 -0.05 -20.76 0.93
C PRO A 79 0.75 -19.62 0.29
N GLN A 80 0.57 -18.40 0.84
CA GLN A 80 1.49 -17.29 0.61
C GLN A 80 2.59 -17.30 1.68
N PRO A 81 3.85 -16.96 1.35
CA PRO A 81 4.88 -16.83 2.36
C PRO A 81 4.67 -15.55 3.18
N ILE A 82 4.99 -15.59 4.47
CA ILE A 82 5.22 -14.37 5.25
C ILE A 82 6.63 -13.90 4.89
N THR A 83 6.72 -12.79 4.15
CA THR A 83 8.01 -12.27 3.68
C THR A 83 8.87 -11.79 4.84
N TYR A 84 10.17 -11.90 4.69
CA TYR A 84 11.18 -11.71 5.74
C TYR A 84 11.07 -12.69 6.93
N GLY A 85 10.21 -13.68 6.88
CA GLY A 85 10.28 -14.87 7.73
C GLY A 85 11.51 -15.73 7.38
N ALA A 86 11.89 -16.64 8.29
CA ALA A 86 13.00 -17.56 8.06
C ALA A 86 12.72 -18.52 6.91
N PHE A 87 13.76 -18.88 6.15
CA PHE A 87 13.68 -19.97 5.20
C PHE A 87 13.84 -21.32 5.89
N THR A 88 13.28 -22.37 5.29
CA THR A 88 13.44 -23.76 5.74
C THR A 88 14.54 -24.46 4.97
N PRO A 89 15.08 -25.60 5.47
CA PRO A 89 15.71 -26.58 4.62
C PRO A 89 14.78 -27.04 3.48
N PRO A 90 15.28 -27.58 2.37
CA PRO A 90 14.43 -28.11 1.29
C PRO A 90 13.43 -29.20 1.75
N SER A 91 13.73 -29.91 2.84
CA SER A 91 12.82 -30.88 3.45
C SER A 91 11.68 -30.24 4.26
N GLY A 92 11.72 -28.92 4.44
CA GLY A 92 10.79 -28.22 5.31
C GLY A 92 11.11 -28.36 6.80
N VAL A 93 10.23 -27.76 7.62
CA VAL A 93 10.15 -27.99 9.06
C VAL A 93 8.81 -28.64 9.39
N THR A 94 8.82 -29.60 10.31
CA THR A 94 7.62 -30.38 10.68
C THR A 94 7.34 -30.22 12.15
N GLY A 95 6.07 -29.96 12.49
CA GLY A 95 5.60 -29.91 13.87
C GLY A 95 4.11 -30.25 13.99
N ARG A 96 3.69 -30.60 15.19
CA ARG A 96 2.24 -30.72 15.48
C ARG A 96 1.58 -29.37 15.28
N ILE A 97 0.37 -29.36 14.74
CA ILE A 97 -0.38 -28.10 14.63
C ILE A 97 -1.04 -27.82 15.98
N MET A 98 -0.89 -26.60 16.48
CA MET A 98 -1.55 -26.11 17.69
C MET A 98 -2.28 -24.81 17.38
N ASP A 99 -3.55 -24.76 17.74
CA ASP A 99 -4.38 -23.54 17.57
C ASP A 99 -3.97 -22.51 18.64
N ALA A 100 -3.54 -21.34 18.18
CA ALA A 100 -3.16 -20.19 18.98
C ALA A 100 -4.17 -19.04 18.81
N GLY A 101 -5.44 -19.36 18.57
CA GLY A 101 -6.52 -18.36 18.53
C GLY A 101 -6.25 -17.20 17.60
N GLY A 102 -6.29 -15.97 18.13
CA GLY A 102 -5.96 -14.73 17.43
C GLY A 102 -4.48 -14.36 17.43
N GLY A 103 -3.63 -15.16 18.04
CA GLY A 103 -2.19 -14.93 18.11
C GLY A 103 -1.76 -13.87 19.12
N THR A 104 -2.56 -13.63 20.15
CA THR A 104 -2.19 -12.74 21.25
C THR A 104 -1.24 -13.45 22.24
N ASP A 105 -0.57 -12.68 23.10
CA ASP A 105 0.30 -13.27 24.14
C ASP A 105 -0.49 -14.20 25.08
N GLU A 106 -1.77 -13.90 25.36
CA GLU A 106 -2.66 -14.71 26.14
C GLU A 106 -2.98 -16.05 25.46
N ASP A 107 -3.12 -16.07 24.15
CA ASP A 107 -3.38 -17.29 23.37
C ASP A 107 -2.20 -18.26 23.40
N PHE A 108 -0.99 -17.78 23.57
CA PHE A 108 0.21 -18.59 23.75
C PHE A 108 0.48 -18.95 25.22
N ALA A 109 -0.15 -18.26 26.16
CA ALA A 109 0.07 -18.50 27.59
C ALA A 109 -0.62 -19.80 28.04
N GLY A 110 0.10 -20.62 28.76
CA GLY A 110 -0.46 -21.84 29.40
C GLY A 110 -0.37 -23.12 28.57
N GLU A 111 0.07 -23.06 27.32
CA GLU A 111 0.34 -24.23 26.48
C GLU A 111 1.81 -24.26 26.02
N ASP A 112 2.33 -25.48 25.79
CA ASP A 112 3.71 -25.66 25.31
C ASP A 112 3.73 -25.78 23.79
N PHE A 113 4.09 -24.70 23.13
CA PHE A 113 4.26 -24.62 21.67
C PHE A 113 5.64 -25.06 21.19
N THR A 114 6.53 -25.50 22.08
CA THR A 114 7.88 -25.95 21.70
C THR A 114 7.81 -27.07 20.65
N GLY A 115 8.42 -26.81 19.49
CA GLY A 115 8.44 -27.73 18.35
C GLY A 115 7.10 -27.84 17.60
N ALA A 116 6.10 -27.06 17.95
CA ALA A 116 4.81 -27.00 17.24
C ALA A 116 4.84 -26.02 16.06
N VAL A 117 3.89 -26.18 15.14
CA VAL A 117 3.51 -25.16 14.17
C VAL A 117 2.27 -24.46 14.72
N ALA A 118 2.39 -23.18 15.03
CA ALA A 118 1.28 -22.38 15.53
C ALA A 118 0.28 -22.09 14.41
N LEU A 119 -1.02 -22.27 14.68
CA LEU A 119 -2.11 -21.88 13.79
C LEU A 119 -2.81 -20.66 14.39
N VAL A 120 -2.72 -19.54 13.70
CA VAL A 120 -3.36 -18.27 14.10
C VAL A 120 -4.49 -17.96 13.14
N THR A 121 -5.63 -17.49 13.64
CA THR A 121 -6.77 -17.09 12.84
C THR A 121 -7.12 -15.65 13.16
N TYR A 122 -6.90 -14.75 12.20
CA TYR A 122 -7.19 -13.35 12.39
C TYR A 122 -8.68 -13.04 12.23
N ALA A 123 -9.13 -12.03 12.97
CA ALA A 123 -10.40 -11.36 12.73
C ALA A 123 -10.11 -10.04 11.98
N HIS A 124 -11.04 -9.61 11.13
CA HIS A 124 -10.95 -8.28 10.54
C HIS A 124 -11.45 -7.22 11.55
N GLY A 125 -10.85 -6.05 11.47
CA GLY A 125 -11.34 -4.86 12.13
C GLY A 125 -12.34 -4.10 11.24
N GLU A 126 -13.15 -3.28 11.85
CA GLU A 126 -14.03 -2.34 11.16
C GLU A 126 -13.82 -0.94 11.71
N LEU A 127 -13.71 0.04 10.82
CA LEU A 127 -13.63 1.44 11.16
C LEU A 127 -14.90 2.16 10.66
N PRO A 128 -15.86 2.47 11.56
CA PRO A 128 -17.09 3.13 11.16
C PRO A 128 -16.83 4.51 10.54
N TYR A 129 -17.42 4.80 9.37
CA TYR A 129 -17.30 6.13 8.75
C TYR A 129 -17.85 7.24 9.62
N ASP A 130 -18.84 6.95 10.47
CA ASP A 130 -19.34 7.92 11.44
C ASP A 130 -18.32 8.33 12.51
N MET A 131 -17.31 7.48 12.78
CA MET A 131 -16.16 7.86 13.62
C MET A 131 -15.20 8.77 12.86
N MET A 132 -14.87 8.45 11.61
CA MET A 132 -14.01 9.31 10.76
C MET A 132 -14.67 10.68 10.54
N ARG A 133 -15.98 10.72 10.34
CA ARG A 133 -16.76 11.96 10.18
C ARG A 133 -16.60 12.93 11.36
N LYS A 134 -16.39 12.44 12.59
CA LYS A 134 -16.22 13.29 13.79
C LYS A 134 -14.91 14.06 13.82
N ILE A 135 -13.89 13.56 13.15
CA ILE A 135 -12.55 14.17 13.10
C ILE A 135 -12.27 14.81 11.74
N ALA A 136 -13.12 14.57 10.75
CA ALA A 136 -12.93 15.05 9.39
C ALA A 136 -13.06 16.58 9.29
N HIS A 137 -12.22 17.20 8.49
CA HIS A 137 -12.40 18.58 8.05
C HIS A 137 -13.66 18.75 7.22
N TYR A 138 -13.98 17.75 6.38
CA TYR A 138 -15.12 17.76 5.48
C TYR A 138 -15.44 16.32 4.98
N VAL A 139 -16.71 16.08 4.67
CA VAL A 139 -17.17 14.83 4.03
C VAL A 139 -17.98 15.17 2.80
N HIS A 140 -17.56 14.68 1.62
CA HIS A 140 -18.31 14.78 0.38
C HIS A 140 -19.03 13.48 0.08
N ASP A 141 -20.25 13.37 0.60
CA ASP A 141 -21.14 12.22 0.43
C ASP A 141 -22.55 12.74 0.08
N PRO A 142 -22.71 13.28 -1.15
CA PRO A 142 -23.97 13.90 -1.57
C PRO A 142 -25.15 12.92 -1.61
N ASP A 143 -24.87 11.63 -1.79
CA ASP A 143 -25.90 10.58 -1.87
C ASP A 143 -26.16 9.93 -0.50
N GLY A 144 -25.39 10.27 0.55
CA GLY A 144 -25.57 9.78 1.92
C GLY A 144 -25.22 8.28 2.10
N THR A 145 -24.34 7.75 1.28
CA THR A 145 -24.04 6.30 1.22
C THR A 145 -23.01 5.85 2.26
N LEU A 146 -22.35 6.77 2.97
CA LEU A 146 -21.39 6.44 4.03
C LEU A 146 -22.02 6.34 5.43
N ALA A 147 -23.28 6.76 5.58
CA ALA A 147 -23.93 6.79 6.89
C ALA A 147 -24.25 5.37 7.38
N GLY A 148 -23.72 5.02 8.54
CA GLY A 148 -23.91 3.69 9.14
C GLY A 148 -23.02 2.58 8.54
N GLU A 149 -22.21 2.90 7.54
CA GLU A 149 -21.25 1.96 6.93
C GLU A 149 -19.89 1.99 7.64
N SER A 150 -19.08 0.97 7.39
CA SER A 150 -17.74 0.84 7.97
C SER A 150 -16.72 0.51 6.90
N GLN A 151 -15.50 1.04 7.05
CA GLN A 151 -14.34 0.57 6.33
C GLN A 151 -13.90 -0.78 6.92
N ILE A 152 -13.86 -1.80 6.09
CA ILE A 152 -13.26 -3.08 6.47
C ILE A 152 -11.74 -2.92 6.45
N MET A 153 -11.11 -3.22 7.59
CA MET A 153 -9.65 -3.18 7.72
C MET A 153 -9.08 -4.52 7.26
N SER A 154 -8.57 -4.57 6.04
CA SER A 154 -7.99 -5.78 5.45
C SER A 154 -6.49 -5.92 5.69
N TRP A 155 -5.80 -4.87 6.13
CA TRP A 155 -4.38 -4.93 6.50
C TRP A 155 -4.24 -5.31 7.97
N LEU A 156 -3.40 -6.30 8.25
CA LEU A 156 -3.22 -6.90 9.57
C LEU A 156 -1.74 -6.90 10.00
N VAL A 157 -0.97 -5.91 9.55
CA VAL A 157 0.50 -5.89 9.72
C VAL A 157 0.92 -5.98 11.18
N GLU A 158 0.27 -5.24 12.07
CA GLU A 158 0.60 -5.26 13.51
C GLU A 158 0.16 -6.55 14.19
N GLU A 159 -1.05 -7.05 13.87
CA GLU A 159 -1.56 -8.32 14.37
C GLU A 159 -0.67 -9.46 13.91
N GLU A 160 -0.25 -9.45 12.65
CA GLU A 160 0.62 -10.47 12.09
C GLU A 160 2.00 -10.46 12.72
N ARG A 161 2.64 -9.29 12.86
CA ARG A 161 3.93 -9.15 13.51
C ARG A 161 3.88 -9.62 14.96
N ARG A 162 2.87 -9.20 15.72
CA ARG A 162 2.67 -9.62 17.11
C ARG A 162 2.50 -11.13 17.23
N ALA A 163 1.62 -11.72 16.42
CA ALA A 163 1.38 -13.17 16.44
C ALA A 163 2.63 -13.97 16.03
N TYR A 164 3.38 -13.46 15.05
CA TYR A 164 4.63 -14.08 14.64
C TYR A 164 5.68 -14.05 15.76
N ASP A 165 5.87 -12.90 16.41
CA ASP A 165 6.81 -12.75 17.51
C ASP A 165 6.41 -13.61 18.72
N ALA A 166 5.13 -13.67 19.07
CA ALA A 166 4.61 -14.52 20.14
C ALA A 166 4.82 -16.01 19.84
N ALA A 167 4.52 -16.47 18.61
CA ALA A 167 4.77 -17.85 18.18
C ALA A 167 6.26 -18.20 18.27
N ALA A 168 7.15 -17.31 17.82
CA ALA A 168 8.59 -17.52 17.89
C ALA A 168 9.07 -17.57 19.34
N ALA A 169 8.60 -16.68 20.21
CA ALA A 169 8.94 -16.65 21.64
C ALA A 169 8.46 -17.90 22.40
N ALA A 170 7.28 -18.46 22.00
CA ALA A 170 6.74 -19.68 22.54
C ALA A 170 7.45 -20.96 22.07
N GLY A 171 8.48 -20.86 21.22
CA GLY A 171 9.28 -21.99 20.74
C GLY A 171 8.65 -22.75 19.57
N SER A 172 7.68 -22.17 18.86
CA SER A 172 7.12 -22.74 17.64
C SER A 172 8.20 -22.87 16.57
N VAL A 173 8.11 -23.91 15.73
CA VAL A 173 9.02 -24.12 14.59
C VAL A 173 8.53 -23.50 13.30
N GLY A 174 7.31 -22.95 13.31
CA GLY A 174 6.69 -22.25 12.20
C GLY A 174 5.33 -21.69 12.58
N ILE A 175 4.78 -20.82 11.75
CA ILE A 175 3.46 -20.23 11.92
C ILE A 175 2.61 -20.38 10.65
N ILE A 176 1.33 -20.68 10.80
CA ILE A 176 0.30 -20.64 9.78
C ILE A 176 -0.68 -19.54 10.17
N SER A 177 -0.75 -18.49 9.39
CA SER A 177 -1.68 -17.36 9.55
C SER A 177 -2.89 -17.57 8.65
N VAL A 178 -4.10 -17.64 9.22
CA VAL A 178 -5.35 -17.70 8.45
C VAL A 178 -5.94 -16.31 8.34
N PHE A 179 -6.04 -15.84 7.12
CA PHE A 179 -6.59 -14.54 6.82
C PHE A 179 -8.13 -14.54 6.97
N PRO A 180 -8.77 -13.44 7.39
CA PRO A 180 -10.21 -13.42 7.65
C PRO A 180 -11.08 -13.42 6.39
N PHE A 181 -10.47 -13.31 5.21
CA PHE A 181 -11.15 -13.21 3.91
C PHE A 181 -10.68 -14.30 2.95
N ASP A 182 -11.49 -14.58 1.91
CA ASP A 182 -11.13 -15.53 0.86
C ASP A 182 -10.40 -14.83 -0.29
N ILE A 183 -9.37 -14.06 0.07
CA ILE A 183 -8.43 -13.38 -0.83
C ILE A 183 -7.02 -13.87 -0.58
N THR A 184 -6.12 -13.62 -1.53
CA THR A 184 -4.70 -14.01 -1.49
C THR A 184 -3.83 -12.80 -1.15
N PRO A 185 -3.60 -12.49 0.16
CA PRO A 185 -2.94 -11.27 0.58
C PRO A 185 -1.42 -11.33 0.38
N TYR A 186 -0.79 -10.17 0.38
CA TYR A 186 0.63 -10.04 0.66
C TYR A 186 0.83 -9.93 2.18
N LEU A 187 1.76 -10.70 2.71
CA LEU A 187 2.07 -10.76 4.14
C LEU A 187 3.55 -10.46 4.37
N CYS A 188 3.87 -9.68 5.40
CA CYS A 188 5.24 -9.31 5.74
C CYS A 188 5.45 -9.33 7.26
N TYR A 189 6.51 -10.02 7.70
CA TYR A 189 6.82 -10.14 9.14
C TYR A 189 7.05 -8.79 9.81
N ASP A 190 7.92 -7.97 9.24
CA ASP A 190 8.26 -6.66 9.82
C ASP A 190 8.65 -5.71 8.69
N GLY A 191 7.94 -4.63 8.59
CA GLY A 191 8.18 -3.62 7.57
C GLY A 191 9.57 -2.97 7.61
N THR A 192 10.35 -3.12 8.69
CA THR A 192 11.71 -2.56 8.78
C THR A 192 12.79 -3.45 8.19
N ASN A 193 12.48 -4.70 7.86
CA ASN A 193 13.45 -5.69 7.38
C ASN A 193 14.21 -5.29 6.11
N PRO A 194 13.60 -4.59 5.11
CA PRO A 194 14.32 -4.11 3.94
C PRO A 194 15.51 -3.21 4.27
N PHE A 195 15.42 -2.42 5.35
CA PHE A 195 16.52 -1.55 5.80
C PHE A 195 17.56 -2.29 6.63
N THR A 196 17.10 -3.12 7.55
CA THR A 196 17.97 -3.77 8.55
C THR A 196 18.56 -5.08 8.06
N GLY A 197 17.96 -5.71 7.05
CA GLY A 197 18.25 -7.07 6.64
C GLY A 197 17.87 -8.12 7.68
N ARG A 198 17.14 -7.74 8.73
CA ARG A 198 16.72 -8.65 9.78
C ARG A 198 15.70 -9.65 9.23
N MET A 199 15.83 -10.87 9.63
CA MET A 199 14.91 -11.96 9.32
C MET A 199 14.15 -12.36 10.57
N GLY A 200 12.91 -12.78 10.39
CA GLY A 200 12.21 -13.53 11.43
C GLY A 200 12.92 -14.85 11.75
N SER A 201 12.69 -15.39 12.94
CA SER A 201 13.38 -16.58 13.41
C SER A 201 12.74 -17.90 13.02
N ILE A 202 11.48 -17.89 12.57
CA ILE A 202 10.72 -19.07 12.16
C ILE A 202 10.14 -18.87 10.75
N PRO A 203 9.90 -19.93 9.96
CA PRO A 203 9.16 -19.82 8.71
C PRO A 203 7.68 -19.54 8.98
N GLY A 204 7.06 -18.73 8.13
CA GLY A 204 5.64 -18.40 8.22
C GLY A 204 4.93 -18.45 6.87
N VAL A 205 3.67 -18.87 6.90
CA VAL A 205 2.81 -18.91 5.72
C VAL A 205 1.40 -18.42 6.04
N GLY A 206 0.78 -17.77 5.05
CA GLY A 206 -0.61 -17.33 5.10
C GLY A 206 -1.53 -18.19 4.27
N LEU A 207 -2.71 -18.46 4.79
CA LEU A 207 -3.82 -19.13 4.12
C LEU A 207 -5.00 -18.17 4.01
N LYS A 208 -5.70 -18.20 2.90
CA LYS A 208 -7.01 -17.59 2.79
C LYS A 208 -8.04 -18.30 3.67
N LYS A 209 -9.16 -17.67 3.96
CA LYS A 209 -10.17 -18.17 4.90
C LYS A 209 -10.64 -19.59 4.58
N SER A 210 -11.01 -19.89 3.34
CA SER A 210 -11.51 -21.21 2.94
C SER A 210 -10.49 -22.33 3.12
N ASP A 211 -9.19 -22.06 2.91
CA ASP A 211 -8.12 -23.01 3.17
C ASP A 211 -7.89 -23.20 4.68
N GLY A 212 -8.00 -22.12 5.45
CA GLY A 212 -7.98 -22.19 6.93
C GLY A 212 -9.12 -22.99 7.51
N GLU A 213 -10.34 -22.82 7.01
CA GLU A 213 -11.51 -23.61 7.38
C GLU A 213 -11.31 -25.10 7.04
N ALA A 214 -10.77 -25.37 5.85
CA ALA A 214 -10.43 -26.73 5.44
C ALA A 214 -9.36 -27.37 6.35
N LEU A 215 -8.38 -26.59 6.81
CA LEU A 215 -7.38 -27.02 7.78
C LEU A 215 -8.02 -27.32 9.14
N LYS A 216 -8.86 -26.44 9.66
CA LYS A 216 -9.58 -26.65 10.93
C LYS A 216 -10.45 -27.92 10.89
N ASN A 217 -11.14 -28.15 9.79
CA ASN A 217 -11.91 -29.40 9.58
C ASN A 217 -11.03 -30.68 9.60
N LEU A 218 -9.75 -30.60 9.29
CA LEU A 218 -8.82 -31.72 9.47
C LEU A 218 -8.44 -31.89 10.93
N LEU A 219 -8.24 -30.81 11.67
CA LEU A 219 -7.90 -30.81 13.10
C LEU A 219 -9.06 -31.35 13.95
N ASP A 220 -10.30 -31.10 13.60
CA ASP A 220 -11.50 -31.63 14.27
C ASP A 220 -11.58 -33.15 14.22
N ARG A 221 -10.91 -33.80 13.27
CA ARG A 221 -10.83 -35.27 13.14
C ARG A 221 -9.73 -35.91 13.98
N GLY A 222 -8.88 -35.09 14.59
CA GLY A 222 -7.79 -35.51 15.45
C GLY A 222 -6.51 -34.72 15.24
N LYS A 223 -5.45 -35.10 15.97
CA LYS A 223 -4.16 -34.46 15.90
C LYS A 223 -3.58 -34.53 14.47
N ALA A 224 -2.98 -33.44 14.01
CA ALA A 224 -2.30 -33.37 12.73
C ALA A 224 -0.90 -32.75 12.88
N GLN A 225 -0.04 -33.08 11.92
CA GLN A 225 1.28 -32.46 11.75
C GLN A 225 1.29 -31.63 10.47
N ALA A 226 1.95 -30.49 10.52
CA ALA A 226 2.26 -29.69 9.35
C ALA A 226 3.74 -29.81 8.99
N THR A 227 4.03 -29.97 7.71
CA THR A 227 5.34 -29.74 7.11
C THR A 227 5.26 -28.48 6.31
N LEU A 228 6.03 -27.48 6.71
CA LEU A 228 6.11 -26.16 6.08
C LEU A 228 7.43 -26.07 5.33
N THR A 229 7.37 -25.89 4.02
CA THR A 229 8.54 -25.70 3.15
C THR A 229 8.51 -24.28 2.61
N LEU A 230 9.55 -23.53 2.88
CA LEU A 230 9.75 -22.17 2.41
C LEU A 230 11.23 -22.00 2.08
N THR A 231 11.59 -22.20 0.82
CA THR A 231 12.97 -22.04 0.36
C THR A 231 13.17 -20.73 -0.37
N GLY A 232 14.38 -20.21 -0.28
CA GLY A 232 14.72 -18.93 -0.90
C GLY A 232 16.04 -18.39 -0.39
N HIS A 233 16.26 -17.10 -0.62
CA HIS A 233 17.48 -16.43 -0.23
C HIS A 233 17.25 -14.93 -0.01
N THR A 234 18.15 -14.31 0.77
CA THR A 234 18.30 -12.86 0.82
C THR A 234 19.51 -12.42 0.02
N ARG A 235 19.44 -11.25 -0.59
CA ARG A 235 20.58 -10.61 -1.25
C ARG A 235 20.42 -9.10 -1.24
N SER A 236 21.54 -8.39 -1.39
CA SER A 236 21.49 -6.97 -1.73
C SER A 236 20.75 -6.78 -3.05
N ALA A 237 19.82 -5.87 -3.07
CA ALA A 237 19.00 -5.53 -4.22
C ALA A 237 18.89 -4.01 -4.36
N VAL A 238 18.46 -3.57 -5.52
CA VAL A 238 18.23 -2.16 -5.83
C VAL A 238 16.89 -2.06 -6.53
N THR A 239 16.10 -1.06 -6.17
CA THR A 239 14.96 -0.54 -6.90
C THR A 239 15.18 0.95 -7.15
N ARG A 240 14.30 1.65 -7.88
CA ARG A 240 14.56 3.04 -8.29
C ARG A 240 13.33 3.91 -8.18
N ASN A 241 13.48 5.05 -7.51
CA ASN A 241 12.56 6.16 -7.71
C ASN A 241 12.76 6.75 -9.11
N ILE A 242 11.68 7.10 -9.78
CA ILE A 242 11.68 7.73 -11.10
C ILE A 242 11.18 9.15 -10.96
N ILE A 243 12.01 10.11 -11.31
CA ILE A 243 11.74 11.53 -11.06
C ILE A 243 11.72 12.30 -12.40
N GLY A 244 10.65 13.10 -12.56
CA GLY A 244 10.53 14.08 -13.62
C GLY A 244 10.41 15.48 -13.04
N LEU A 245 11.20 16.45 -13.51
CA LEU A 245 11.17 17.83 -13.02
C LEU A 245 10.82 18.79 -14.17
N VAL A 246 9.85 19.65 -13.91
CA VAL A 246 9.51 20.81 -14.76
C VAL A 246 9.88 22.06 -14.00
N PRO A 247 11.01 22.73 -14.36
CA PRO A 247 11.42 23.96 -13.72
C PRO A 247 10.38 25.07 -13.87
N GLY A 248 10.04 25.73 -12.77
CA GLY A 248 9.14 26.85 -12.72
C GLY A 248 9.84 28.22 -12.75
N GLU A 249 9.07 29.26 -12.44
CA GLU A 249 9.59 30.61 -12.22
C GLU A 249 10.30 30.71 -10.86
N SER A 250 9.94 29.86 -9.91
CA SER A 250 10.49 29.74 -8.57
C SER A 250 11.19 28.41 -8.36
N GLU A 251 12.23 28.38 -7.52
CA GLU A 251 12.87 27.15 -7.05
C GLU A 251 12.04 26.39 -6.01
N ARG A 252 10.92 26.98 -5.51
CA ARG A 252 9.98 26.32 -4.63
C ARG A 252 9.31 25.18 -5.38
N ILE A 253 9.19 24.01 -4.73
CA ILE A 253 8.80 22.75 -5.37
C ILE A 253 7.43 22.32 -4.89
N LEU A 254 6.51 22.04 -5.81
CA LEU A 254 5.30 21.30 -5.57
C LEU A 254 5.49 19.89 -6.14
N GLN A 255 5.39 18.87 -5.28
CA GLN A 255 5.50 17.48 -5.68
C GLN A 255 4.14 16.90 -6.04
N ILE A 256 4.12 16.05 -7.04
CA ILE A 256 3.00 15.17 -7.40
C ILE A 256 3.55 13.75 -7.46
N ALA A 257 3.05 12.87 -6.61
CA ALA A 257 3.65 11.57 -6.42
C ALA A 257 2.65 10.41 -6.39
N CYS A 258 3.17 9.22 -6.60
CA CYS A 258 2.51 7.92 -6.53
C CYS A 258 3.60 6.86 -6.44
N HIS A 259 3.32 5.69 -5.85
CA HIS A 259 4.25 4.57 -5.95
C HIS A 259 4.06 3.78 -7.25
N HIS A 260 5.04 2.97 -7.65
CA HIS A 260 4.98 2.24 -8.93
C HIS A 260 5.20 0.74 -8.80
N ASP A 261 5.60 0.26 -7.64
CA ASP A 261 5.74 -1.17 -7.37
C ASP A 261 4.41 -1.80 -6.97
N SER A 262 4.32 -3.11 -7.06
CA SER A 262 3.16 -3.86 -6.55
C SER A 262 3.57 -5.30 -6.25
N MET A 263 2.95 -5.88 -5.23
CA MET A 263 3.21 -7.26 -4.82
C MET A 263 2.48 -8.28 -5.70
N TRP A 264 1.40 -7.85 -6.36
CA TRP A 264 0.65 -8.58 -7.37
C TRP A 264 0.63 -7.82 -8.69
N SER A 265 -0.37 -8.01 -9.55
CA SER A 265 -0.48 -7.23 -10.79
C SER A 265 -0.79 -5.75 -10.52
N GLY A 266 -1.53 -5.46 -9.45
CA GLY A 266 -1.75 -4.11 -8.96
C GLY A 266 -2.49 -3.23 -9.95
N ALA A 267 -3.79 -3.48 -10.15
CA ALA A 267 -4.61 -2.65 -11.01
C ALA A 267 -4.94 -1.32 -10.32
N THR A 268 -5.42 -1.41 -9.08
CA THR A 268 -5.67 -0.25 -8.21
C THR A 268 -4.43 0.13 -7.39
N GLU A 269 -3.53 -0.80 -7.16
CA GLU A 269 -2.31 -0.73 -6.32
C GLU A 269 -1.01 -0.80 -7.18
N ASP A 270 -0.49 0.19 -7.93
CA ASP A 270 -1.18 1.45 -8.14
C ASP A 270 -1.06 1.89 -9.61
N ALA A 271 -1.32 0.98 -10.56
CA ALA A 271 -1.19 1.27 -11.98
C ALA A 271 -2.06 2.48 -12.42
N ALA A 272 -3.25 2.63 -11.81
CA ALA A 272 -4.16 3.72 -12.15
C ALA A 272 -3.71 5.08 -11.57
N GLY A 273 -3.14 5.11 -10.36
CA GLY A 273 -2.56 6.32 -9.77
C GLY A 273 -1.32 6.79 -10.54
N VAL A 274 -0.44 5.87 -10.93
CA VAL A 274 0.69 6.18 -11.83
C VAL A 274 0.21 6.83 -13.12
N ALA A 275 -0.86 6.32 -13.73
CA ALA A 275 -1.40 6.90 -14.96
C ALA A 275 -1.89 8.34 -14.77
N ALA A 276 -2.46 8.68 -13.60
CA ALA A 276 -2.86 10.05 -13.27
C ALA A 276 -1.64 10.98 -13.14
N VAL A 277 -0.58 10.53 -12.44
CA VAL A 277 0.68 11.28 -12.32
C VAL A 277 1.32 11.50 -13.70
N LEU A 278 1.36 10.48 -14.56
CA LEU A 278 1.86 10.62 -15.94
C LEU A 278 1.04 11.60 -16.77
N ALA A 279 -0.29 11.63 -16.61
CA ALA A 279 -1.16 12.57 -17.32
C ALA A 279 -0.90 14.02 -16.89
N LEU A 280 -0.73 14.25 -15.58
CA LEU A 280 -0.34 15.56 -15.04
C LEU A 280 1.05 15.96 -15.52
N ALA A 281 2.04 15.05 -15.47
CA ALA A 281 3.38 15.28 -16.00
C ALA A 281 3.35 15.67 -17.49
N LYS A 282 2.55 14.98 -18.29
CA LYS A 282 2.37 15.30 -19.71
C LYS A 282 1.75 16.67 -19.91
N LYS A 283 0.72 17.04 -19.14
CA LYS A 283 0.09 18.35 -19.22
C LYS A 283 1.08 19.48 -18.97
N TYR A 284 1.94 19.32 -17.96
CA TYR A 284 2.88 20.36 -17.55
C TYR A 284 4.24 20.29 -18.26
N SER A 285 4.51 19.28 -19.08
CA SER A 285 5.83 19.02 -19.68
C SER A 285 6.41 20.19 -20.48
N ALA A 286 5.55 20.97 -21.14
CA ALA A 286 5.92 22.16 -21.92
C ALA A 286 5.52 23.47 -21.24
N ALA A 287 5.01 23.41 -20.00
CA ALA A 287 4.59 24.61 -19.27
C ALA A 287 5.79 25.33 -18.62
N LYS A 288 5.56 26.55 -18.24
CA LYS A 288 6.44 27.29 -17.33
C LYS A 288 5.62 27.65 -16.09
N PRO A 289 5.48 26.73 -15.13
CA PRO A 289 4.65 26.95 -13.96
C PRO A 289 5.29 27.97 -13.00
N LYS A 290 4.50 28.55 -12.10
CA LYS A 290 5.01 29.50 -11.09
C LYS A 290 5.97 28.80 -10.10
N LEU A 291 5.64 27.56 -9.70
CA LEU A 291 6.50 26.70 -8.89
C LEU A 291 7.17 25.65 -9.77
N THR A 292 8.34 25.18 -9.38
CA THR A 292 8.91 23.97 -9.95
C THR A 292 8.03 22.77 -9.61
N LEU A 293 7.65 21.96 -10.60
CA LEU A 293 6.85 20.74 -10.38
C LEU A 293 7.75 19.50 -10.41
N ALA A 294 7.69 18.70 -9.36
CA ALA A 294 8.35 17.40 -9.28
C ALA A 294 7.31 16.29 -9.41
N PHE A 295 7.44 15.45 -10.43
CA PHE A 295 6.65 14.23 -10.61
C PHE A 295 7.49 13.07 -10.15
N VAL A 296 7.10 12.45 -9.03
CA VAL A 296 7.87 11.39 -8.38
C VAL A 296 7.07 10.10 -8.39
N LEU A 297 7.66 9.07 -8.97
CA LEU A 297 7.12 7.71 -8.92
C LEU A 297 8.01 6.95 -7.94
N ASP A 298 7.51 6.84 -6.71
CA ASP A 298 8.22 6.24 -5.60
C ASP A 298 8.34 4.72 -5.75
N ALA A 299 9.44 4.17 -5.28
CA ALA A 299 9.70 2.75 -5.31
C ALA A 299 9.48 2.10 -3.94
N ALA A 300 9.12 0.82 -3.97
CA ALA A 300 9.10 -0.02 -2.78
C ALA A 300 8.22 0.52 -1.65
N GLU A 301 7.02 0.94 -2.01
CA GLU A 301 5.95 1.27 -1.07
C GLU A 301 5.66 0.07 -0.17
N CYS A 302 5.39 -1.09 -0.80
CA CYS A 302 5.10 -2.35 -0.10
C CYS A 302 6.22 -2.82 0.85
N LEU A 303 7.38 -2.17 0.85
CA LEU A 303 8.48 -2.37 1.78
C LEU A 303 8.65 -1.15 2.70
N VAL A 304 7.54 -0.64 3.25
CA VAL A 304 7.48 0.50 4.18
C VAL A 304 8.03 1.80 3.61
N VAL A 305 7.60 2.12 2.39
CA VAL A 305 7.90 3.39 1.70
C VAL A 305 9.41 3.71 1.68
N ILE A 306 10.27 2.69 1.47
CA ILE A 306 11.73 2.90 1.49
C ILE A 306 12.19 3.85 0.38
N GLY A 307 11.48 3.91 -0.75
CA GLY A 307 11.76 4.83 -1.83
C GLY A 307 11.63 6.29 -1.40
N SER A 308 10.47 6.64 -0.85
CA SER A 308 10.20 8.00 -0.34
C SER A 308 11.18 8.40 0.76
N ARG A 309 11.51 7.48 1.69
CA ARG A 309 12.51 7.74 2.75
C ARG A 309 13.90 7.99 2.17
N ALA A 310 14.33 7.19 1.20
CA ALA A 310 15.63 7.37 0.54
C ALA A 310 15.68 8.68 -0.24
N TYR A 311 14.58 9.06 -0.90
CA TYR A 311 14.45 10.33 -1.62
C TYR A 311 14.56 11.52 -0.67
N ILE A 312 13.81 11.51 0.45
CA ILE A 312 13.86 12.56 1.46
C ILE A 312 15.28 12.70 2.03
N GLU A 313 15.90 11.60 2.42
CA GLU A 313 17.27 11.65 3.01
C GLU A 313 18.30 12.15 2.00
N ARG A 314 18.19 11.74 0.73
CA ARG A 314 19.10 12.18 -0.34
C ARG A 314 18.99 13.66 -0.62
N HIS A 315 17.76 14.18 -0.58
CA HIS A 315 17.44 15.55 -1.00
C HIS A 315 17.15 16.53 0.14
N LYS A 316 17.44 16.15 1.38
CA LYS A 316 17.15 16.98 2.57
C LYS A 316 17.78 18.37 2.51
N ASP A 317 18.96 18.47 1.90
CA ASP A 317 19.76 19.70 1.87
C ASP A 317 19.56 20.54 0.59
N ASP A 318 18.85 20.00 -0.41
CA ASP A 318 18.60 20.70 -1.69
C ASP A 318 17.11 20.82 -2.01
N MET A 319 16.44 19.76 -2.45
CA MET A 319 15.05 19.83 -2.91
C MET A 319 14.06 19.92 -1.75
N ILE A 320 14.19 19.09 -0.70
CA ILE A 320 13.22 18.99 0.39
C ILE A 320 13.02 20.31 1.12
N LYS A 321 14.09 21.09 1.33
CA LYS A 321 13.98 22.43 1.95
C LYS A 321 13.15 23.43 1.12
N ASN A 322 13.03 23.19 -0.19
CA ASN A 322 12.27 24.03 -1.13
C ASN A 322 10.85 23.49 -1.38
N PHE A 323 10.47 22.34 -0.84
CA PHE A 323 9.12 21.80 -1.02
C PHE A 323 8.06 22.68 -0.37
N VAL A 324 6.97 22.87 -1.10
CA VAL A 324 5.75 23.57 -0.65
C VAL A 324 4.76 22.57 -0.09
N ALA A 325 4.46 21.53 -0.86
CA ALA A 325 3.60 20.43 -0.46
C ALA A 325 3.90 19.18 -1.32
N ASP A 326 3.44 18.02 -0.84
CA ASP A 326 3.34 16.78 -1.58
C ASP A 326 1.87 16.46 -1.87
N LEU A 327 1.55 16.23 -3.13
CA LEU A 327 0.24 15.80 -3.63
C LEU A 327 0.35 14.32 -4.05
N HIS A 328 -0.08 13.42 -3.19
CA HIS A 328 0.01 11.98 -3.41
C HIS A 328 -1.30 11.40 -3.92
N ILE A 329 -1.26 10.55 -4.95
CA ILE A 329 -2.44 10.00 -5.63
C ILE A 329 -2.33 8.48 -5.58
N GLU A 330 -3.31 7.81 -4.97
CA GLU A 330 -3.33 6.36 -4.84
C GLU A 330 -4.74 5.79 -5.05
N HIS A 331 -4.85 4.56 -5.53
CA HIS A 331 -6.00 3.67 -5.49
C HIS A 331 -7.32 4.19 -6.09
N PHE A 332 -7.45 4.11 -7.39
CA PHE A 332 -8.73 4.34 -8.08
C PHE A 332 -9.58 3.06 -8.05
N ALA A 333 -10.23 2.77 -6.92
CA ALA A 333 -10.84 1.49 -6.65
C ALA A 333 -12.37 1.48 -6.71
N ARG A 334 -12.95 0.41 -7.28
CA ARG A 334 -14.36 0.05 -7.10
C ARG A 334 -14.57 -0.60 -5.75
N GLU A 335 -15.73 -0.36 -5.17
CA GLU A 335 -16.09 -1.03 -3.95
C GLU A 335 -16.55 -2.46 -4.22
N TYR A 336 -15.95 -3.39 -3.51
CA TYR A 336 -16.36 -4.77 -3.40
C TYR A 336 -16.56 -5.13 -1.94
N VAL A 337 -17.57 -5.92 -1.67
CA VAL A 337 -17.85 -6.44 -0.34
C VAL A 337 -17.78 -7.97 -0.36
N MET A 338 -17.67 -8.57 0.82
CA MET A 338 -17.76 -10.02 0.95
C MET A 338 -19.22 -10.42 1.12
N ASP A 339 -19.70 -11.35 0.29
CA ASP A 339 -20.99 -11.97 0.51
C ASP A 339 -20.93 -13.06 1.61
N ALA A 340 -22.08 -13.70 1.89
CA ALA A 340 -22.16 -14.76 2.91
C ALA A 340 -21.29 -16.00 2.58
N SER A 341 -20.87 -16.17 1.33
CA SER A 341 -19.95 -17.23 0.90
C SER A 341 -18.47 -16.80 0.93
N CYS A 342 -18.19 -15.59 1.41
CA CYS A 342 -16.88 -14.92 1.38
C CYS A 342 -16.34 -14.67 -0.03
N ALA A 343 -17.21 -14.61 -1.04
CA ALA A 343 -16.84 -14.17 -2.38
C ALA A 343 -16.88 -12.64 -2.49
N LEU A 344 -15.94 -12.07 -3.25
CA LEU A 344 -15.92 -10.64 -3.58
C LEU A 344 -17.05 -10.32 -4.58
N VAL A 345 -17.97 -9.46 -4.20
CA VAL A 345 -19.06 -8.99 -5.04
C VAL A 345 -19.04 -7.47 -5.18
N PRO A 346 -19.20 -6.91 -6.39
CA PRO A 346 -19.22 -5.46 -6.59
C PRO A 346 -20.50 -4.85 -6.02
N THR A 347 -20.39 -3.71 -5.36
CA THR A 347 -21.56 -2.90 -4.95
C THR A 347 -22.09 -2.03 -6.09
N GLY A 348 -21.25 -1.73 -7.08
CA GLY A 348 -21.50 -0.76 -8.14
C GLY A 348 -20.98 0.64 -7.83
N ASP A 349 -20.63 0.91 -6.60
CA ASP A 349 -20.10 2.20 -6.14
C ASP A 349 -18.57 2.28 -6.24
N VAL A 350 -18.04 3.50 -6.12
CA VAL A 350 -16.62 3.73 -5.87
C VAL A 350 -16.29 3.41 -4.41
N GLN A 351 -15.14 2.81 -4.18
CA GLN A 351 -14.63 2.59 -2.82
C GLN A 351 -14.59 3.91 -2.05
N PRO A 352 -15.06 3.96 -0.79
CA PRO A 352 -14.88 5.15 0.04
C PRO A 352 -13.42 5.58 0.14
N ARG A 353 -13.19 6.88 0.16
CA ARG A 353 -11.88 7.49 0.01
C ARG A 353 -11.53 8.36 1.20
N GLY A 354 -10.28 8.23 1.68
CA GLY A 354 -9.66 9.19 2.57
C GLY A 354 -8.84 10.19 1.76
N LEU A 355 -8.96 11.46 2.06
CA LEU A 355 -8.05 12.50 1.59
C LEU A 355 -7.41 13.12 2.82
N PHE A 356 -6.17 12.70 3.13
CA PHE A 356 -5.42 13.22 4.27
C PHE A 356 -4.81 14.56 3.90
N VAL A 357 -5.14 15.61 4.65
CA VAL A 357 -4.73 16.98 4.35
C VAL A 357 -4.08 17.59 5.58
N THR A 358 -2.85 18.08 5.42
CA THR A 358 -2.18 18.83 6.48
C THR A 358 -2.90 20.14 6.72
N ASP A 359 -3.26 20.41 7.97
CA ASP A 359 -3.96 21.63 8.37
C ASP A 359 -3.00 22.83 8.41
N THR A 360 -2.72 23.39 7.24
CA THR A 360 -1.88 24.58 7.02
C THR A 360 -2.69 25.67 6.32
N GLY A 361 -3.69 26.21 7.02
CA GLY A 361 -4.46 27.34 6.48
C GLY A 361 -5.19 26.99 5.16
N PRO A 362 -4.74 27.45 3.98
CA PRO A 362 -5.50 27.33 2.75
C PRO A 362 -5.57 25.90 2.17
N LEU A 363 -4.70 24.97 2.61
CA LEU A 363 -4.59 23.66 1.94
C LEU A 363 -5.86 22.83 2.08
N VAL A 364 -6.51 22.86 3.25
CA VAL A 364 -7.78 22.18 3.49
C VAL A 364 -8.89 22.72 2.59
N GLU A 365 -9.01 24.05 2.46
CA GLU A 365 -10.02 24.65 1.57
C GLU A 365 -9.75 24.36 0.10
N ILE A 366 -8.47 24.39 -0.33
CA ILE A 366 -8.07 24.02 -1.70
C ILE A 366 -8.49 22.56 -2.00
N ALA A 367 -8.20 21.62 -1.09
CA ALA A 367 -8.56 20.22 -1.26
C ALA A 367 -10.08 20.02 -1.28
N LYS A 368 -10.80 20.67 -0.35
CA LYS A 368 -12.27 20.63 -0.28
C LYS A 368 -12.91 21.17 -1.56
N ASP A 369 -12.46 22.35 -2.03
CA ASP A 369 -13.00 22.96 -3.24
C ASP A 369 -12.79 22.06 -4.47
N ALA A 370 -11.64 21.41 -4.59
CA ALA A 370 -11.36 20.47 -5.66
C ALA A 370 -12.28 19.22 -5.59
N VAL A 371 -12.45 18.64 -4.40
CA VAL A 371 -13.34 17.48 -4.18
C VAL A 371 -14.78 17.81 -4.54
N VAL A 372 -15.28 18.99 -4.14
CA VAL A 372 -16.65 19.42 -4.42
C VAL A 372 -16.82 19.75 -5.92
N THR A 373 -15.89 20.49 -6.50
CA THR A 373 -15.95 20.92 -7.92
C THR A 373 -15.98 19.73 -8.86
N HIS A 374 -15.19 18.70 -8.58
CA HIS A 374 -15.10 17.49 -9.42
C HIS A 374 -15.98 16.34 -8.92
N ASN A 375 -16.83 16.61 -7.92
CA ASN A 375 -17.79 15.68 -7.35
C ASN A 375 -17.19 14.32 -6.99
N LEU A 376 -16.04 14.36 -6.30
CA LEU A 376 -15.40 13.12 -5.83
C LEU A 376 -16.22 12.55 -4.67
N LYS A 377 -17.28 11.82 -5.00
CA LYS A 377 -18.22 11.24 -4.03
C LYS A 377 -17.53 10.30 -3.05
N ARG A 378 -18.14 10.09 -1.89
CA ARG A 378 -17.66 9.17 -0.83
C ARG A 378 -16.24 9.50 -0.38
N THR A 379 -15.88 10.80 -0.35
CA THR A 379 -14.56 11.29 0.06
C THR A 379 -14.63 11.98 1.42
N THR A 380 -13.80 11.52 2.36
CA THR A 380 -13.63 12.10 3.69
C THR A 380 -12.28 12.80 3.77
N LEU A 381 -12.28 14.13 3.96
CA LEU A 381 -11.06 14.90 4.20
C LEU A 381 -10.65 14.73 5.66
N LEU A 382 -9.52 14.12 5.90
CA LEU A 382 -9.01 13.77 7.22
C LEU A 382 -7.78 14.61 7.57
N PRO A 383 -7.64 15.07 8.83
CA PRO A 383 -6.40 15.70 9.28
C PRO A 383 -5.25 14.70 9.31
N THR A 384 -4.02 15.22 9.17
CA THR A 384 -2.80 14.40 9.21
C THR A 384 -2.24 14.20 10.62
N ASP A 385 -2.73 14.92 11.62
CA ASP A 385 -2.27 14.90 13.02
C ASP A 385 -3.11 13.99 13.93
N THR A 386 -3.78 13.01 13.36
CA THR A 386 -4.56 12.01 14.12
C THR A 386 -3.65 10.96 14.76
N ALA A 387 -4.21 10.19 15.69
CA ALA A 387 -3.52 9.03 16.29
C ALA A 387 -3.13 7.96 15.25
N LEU A 388 -3.83 7.93 14.11
CA LEU A 388 -3.53 7.03 12.99
C LEU A 388 -2.40 7.58 12.09
N GLY A 389 -2.02 8.86 12.23
CA GLY A 389 -1.10 9.51 11.31
C GLY A 389 -1.65 9.60 9.89
N VAL A 390 -0.76 9.50 8.90
CA VAL A 390 -1.11 9.42 7.48
C VAL A 390 -0.81 8.00 7.00
N PRO A 391 -1.82 7.10 6.94
CA PRO A 391 -1.63 5.71 6.54
C PRO A 391 -1.60 5.56 5.01
N THR A 392 -0.71 6.31 4.35
CA THR A 392 -0.51 6.37 2.90
C THR A 392 0.97 6.51 2.60
N ASP A 393 1.37 6.48 1.34
CA ASP A 393 2.75 6.70 0.87
C ASP A 393 3.30 8.07 1.26
N ALA A 394 2.43 9.06 1.38
CA ALA A 394 2.80 10.38 1.87
C ALA A 394 3.27 10.39 3.34
N SER A 395 3.18 9.25 4.04
CA SER A 395 3.59 9.12 5.46
C SER A 395 5.04 9.56 5.70
N ALA A 396 5.95 9.23 4.79
CA ALA A 396 7.35 9.62 4.90
C ALA A 396 7.52 11.14 4.78
N TYR A 397 6.85 11.76 3.81
CA TYR A 397 6.87 13.22 3.59
C TYR A 397 6.24 13.97 4.76
N ASN A 398 5.09 13.50 5.24
CA ASN A 398 4.43 14.08 6.40
C ASN A 398 5.31 14.01 7.67
N ARG A 399 5.98 12.88 7.93
CA ARG A 399 6.93 12.75 9.04
C ARG A 399 8.15 13.65 8.90
N ALA A 400 8.56 13.95 7.68
CA ALA A 400 9.62 14.93 7.41
C ALA A 400 9.16 16.39 7.63
N GLY A 401 7.91 16.61 8.05
CA GLY A 401 7.34 17.93 8.31
C GLY A 401 6.89 18.65 7.05
N LEU A 402 6.67 17.92 5.95
CA LEU A 402 6.14 18.50 4.71
C LEU A 402 4.61 18.47 4.74
N PRO A 403 3.93 19.54 4.29
CA PRO A 403 2.50 19.49 4.06
C PRO A 403 2.15 18.46 2.99
N VAL A 404 1.09 17.70 3.23
CA VAL A 404 0.64 16.66 2.29
C VAL A 404 -0.84 16.80 1.99
N VAL A 405 -1.22 16.42 0.78
CA VAL A 405 -2.58 16.08 0.36
C VAL A 405 -2.49 14.68 -0.23
N SER A 406 -2.95 13.69 0.49
CA SER A 406 -2.79 12.28 0.10
C SER A 406 -4.14 11.60 0.00
N PHE A 407 -4.45 11.14 -1.20
CA PHE A 407 -5.67 10.45 -1.56
C PHE A 407 -5.44 8.94 -1.51
N ILE A 408 -6.30 8.23 -0.81
CA ILE A 408 -6.24 6.77 -0.69
C ILE A 408 -7.64 6.18 -0.63
N SER A 409 -7.80 4.99 -1.19
CA SER A 409 -8.88 4.07 -0.84
C SER A 409 -8.30 2.73 -0.41
N ALA A 410 -8.95 2.05 0.52
CA ALA A 410 -8.47 0.78 1.05
C ALA A 410 -9.53 -0.31 0.83
N PRO A 411 -9.68 -0.82 -0.42
CA PRO A 411 -10.64 -1.88 -0.70
C PRO A 411 -10.24 -3.18 0.00
N VAL A 412 -11.20 -4.06 0.23
CA VAL A 412 -10.96 -5.35 0.90
C VAL A 412 -9.92 -6.22 0.18
N TYR A 413 -9.77 -6.04 -1.14
CA TYR A 413 -8.78 -6.73 -1.99
C TYR A 413 -7.44 -5.98 -2.12
N TRP A 414 -7.22 -4.93 -1.34
CA TRP A 414 -5.97 -4.19 -1.33
C TRP A 414 -4.79 -5.12 -1.02
N ASN A 415 -3.68 -4.93 -1.74
CA ASN A 415 -2.49 -5.78 -1.64
C ASN A 415 -2.76 -7.29 -1.76
N ALA A 416 -3.78 -7.67 -2.56
CA ALA A 416 -4.14 -9.06 -2.81
C ALA A 416 -4.06 -9.41 -4.31
N ALA A 417 -3.97 -10.71 -4.62
CA ALA A 417 -3.96 -11.20 -6.01
C ALA A 417 -5.28 -10.86 -6.75
N GLU A 418 -6.33 -10.63 -6.00
CA GLU A 418 -7.66 -10.26 -6.47
C GLU A 418 -7.78 -8.78 -6.88
N ASP A 419 -6.71 -7.96 -6.73
CA ASP A 419 -6.63 -6.62 -7.34
C ASP A 419 -6.41 -6.72 -8.84
N THR A 420 -7.48 -7.03 -9.54
CA THR A 420 -7.54 -7.27 -10.98
C THR A 420 -8.10 -6.08 -11.75
N TRP A 421 -7.95 -6.09 -13.07
CA TRP A 421 -8.28 -4.96 -13.93
C TRP A 421 -9.73 -4.43 -13.78
N ASP A 422 -10.67 -5.32 -13.50
CA ASP A 422 -12.10 -4.99 -13.28
C ASP A 422 -12.36 -4.19 -11.99
N LYS A 423 -11.36 -4.07 -11.14
CA LYS A 423 -11.42 -3.33 -9.87
C LYS A 423 -11.19 -1.83 -10.02
N ILE A 424 -10.64 -1.39 -11.15
CA ILE A 424 -10.40 0.04 -11.38
C ILE A 424 -11.70 0.80 -11.56
N ALA A 425 -11.86 1.88 -10.82
CA ALA A 425 -12.92 2.86 -11.00
C ALA A 425 -12.58 3.81 -12.17
N THR A 426 -12.71 3.31 -13.39
CA THR A 426 -12.27 4.02 -14.62
C THR A 426 -12.94 5.38 -14.83
N ASP A 427 -14.17 5.55 -14.39
CA ASP A 427 -14.94 6.80 -14.42
C ASP A 427 -14.47 7.84 -13.40
N GLU A 428 -13.68 7.43 -12.39
CA GLU A 428 -13.11 8.33 -11.37
C GLU A 428 -11.71 8.85 -11.74
N ILE A 429 -11.06 8.25 -12.73
CA ILE A 429 -9.69 8.64 -13.12
C ILE A 429 -9.63 10.09 -13.57
N ILE A 430 -10.50 10.49 -14.51
CA ILE A 430 -10.53 11.87 -15.03
C ILE A 430 -10.97 12.87 -13.96
N PRO A 431 -12.09 12.68 -13.22
CA PRO A 431 -12.48 13.60 -12.16
C PRO A 431 -11.40 13.81 -11.10
N THR A 432 -10.77 12.74 -10.62
CA THR A 432 -9.71 12.84 -9.60
C THR A 432 -8.47 13.53 -10.16
N THR A 433 -8.04 13.20 -11.39
CA THR A 433 -6.89 13.87 -12.03
C THR A 433 -7.16 15.37 -12.22
N LYS A 434 -8.39 15.76 -12.59
CA LYS A 434 -8.80 17.17 -12.68
C LYS A 434 -8.81 17.86 -11.32
N ALA A 435 -9.22 17.16 -10.26
CA ALA A 435 -9.18 17.71 -8.90
C ALA A 435 -7.73 18.02 -8.46
N TYR A 436 -6.80 17.11 -8.74
CA TYR A 436 -5.39 17.35 -8.48
C TYR A 436 -4.81 18.48 -9.33
N ASP A 437 -5.20 18.56 -10.60
CA ASP A 437 -4.82 19.68 -11.46
C ASP A 437 -5.33 21.04 -10.92
N GLN A 438 -6.57 21.08 -10.42
CA GLN A 438 -7.12 22.26 -9.74
C GLN A 438 -6.32 22.60 -8.48
N MET A 439 -5.98 21.61 -7.65
CA MET A 439 -5.15 21.82 -6.45
C MET A 439 -3.76 22.36 -6.82
N ILE A 440 -3.10 21.79 -7.84
CA ILE A 440 -1.81 22.29 -8.34
C ILE A 440 -1.91 23.77 -8.71
N GLN A 441 -2.94 24.16 -9.48
CA GLN A 441 -3.13 25.56 -9.90
C GLN A 441 -3.43 26.46 -8.70
N ALA A 442 -4.31 26.04 -7.80
CA ALA A 442 -4.68 26.82 -6.63
C ALA A 442 -3.49 27.02 -5.66
N ILE A 443 -2.62 26.03 -5.50
CA ILE A 443 -1.40 26.14 -4.68
C ILE A 443 -0.41 27.10 -5.36
N MET A 444 -0.23 27.02 -6.69
CA MET A 444 0.64 27.94 -7.43
C MET A 444 0.16 29.41 -7.39
N ASP A 445 -1.11 29.65 -7.10
CA ASP A 445 -1.68 31.00 -6.98
C ASP A 445 -1.59 31.56 -5.55
N ARG A 446 -1.03 30.82 -4.60
CA ARG A 446 -0.80 31.25 -3.22
C ARG A 446 0.66 31.58 -2.96
N ASP A 447 0.90 32.27 -1.84
CA ASP A 447 2.26 32.37 -1.31
C ASP A 447 2.70 30.98 -0.83
N PRO A 448 3.83 30.46 -1.32
CA PRO A 448 4.33 29.17 -0.87
C PRO A 448 4.53 29.07 0.65
N ASP A 449 4.83 30.18 1.33
CA ASP A 449 5.03 30.19 2.78
C ASP A 449 3.71 30.06 3.55
N ASP A 450 2.57 30.47 2.99
CA ASP A 450 1.25 30.22 3.55
C ASP A 450 0.88 28.73 3.55
N ILE A 451 1.37 27.98 2.57
CA ILE A 451 1.15 26.53 2.45
C ILE A 451 2.11 25.77 3.37
N ARG A 452 3.38 26.17 3.38
CA ARG A 452 4.47 25.48 4.11
C ARG A 452 4.57 25.85 5.59
N THR A 453 3.58 26.40 6.21
CA THR A 453 3.65 26.64 7.67
C THR A 453 3.95 25.30 8.37
N PRO A 454 5.10 25.12 9.04
CA PRO A 454 5.47 23.87 9.64
C PRO A 454 4.47 23.53 10.74
N GLY A 455 3.77 22.44 10.56
CA GLY A 455 3.06 21.78 11.64
C GLY A 455 4.06 21.27 12.70
N PRO A 456 3.65 21.03 13.94
CA PRO A 456 4.49 20.36 14.91
C PRO A 456 4.93 19.01 14.33
N PRO A 457 6.20 18.55 14.57
CA PRO A 457 6.63 17.25 14.11
C PRO A 457 5.67 16.19 14.66
N GLN A 458 5.05 15.45 13.75
CA GLN A 458 3.98 14.54 14.11
C GLN A 458 4.56 13.30 14.80
N LYS A 459 4.01 13.00 15.97
CA LYS A 459 4.14 11.70 16.63
C LYS A 459 3.15 10.76 15.94
N GLY A 460 3.48 10.34 14.75
CA GLY A 460 2.62 9.46 13.97
C GLY A 460 3.14 8.05 13.92
N TYR A 461 2.28 7.18 13.57
CA TYR A 461 2.34 5.76 13.29
C TYR A 461 3.76 5.27 13.07
N ILE A 462 4.22 4.47 14.00
CA ILE A 462 5.56 3.92 14.01
C ILE A 462 5.52 2.67 13.13
N LEU A 463 5.77 2.85 11.84
CA LEU A 463 6.53 1.84 11.13
C LEU A 463 8.01 2.14 11.45
N THR A 464 8.42 1.86 12.68
CA THR A 464 9.83 1.90 13.09
C THR A 464 10.54 0.64 12.72
#